data_cdc82d4fcebfa96465fe70ba28c39e86
#
_entry.id   cdc82d4fcebfa96465fe70ba28c39e86
#
_cell.length_a   1.000
_cell.length_b   1.000
_cell.length_c   1.000
_cell.angle_alpha   90.00
_cell.angle_beta   90.00
_cell.angle_gamma   90.00
#
_symmetry.space_group_name_H-M   'P 1'
#
loop_
_entity.id
_entity.type
_entity.pdbx_description
1 polymer ?
#
loop_
_entity_poly.entity_id
_entity_poly.type
_entity_poly.pdbx_seq_one_letter_code
_entity_poly.pdbx_strand_id
1 'polypeptide(L)'
;MKNKSDLSIVNLSTYTSPVVKEVRGKNFIEYGEDNNYFQYLIDRYNGSPTNNAIINGVSEMIYGKGLDATNSNKKPNEYAQMKALFNNDCVRKLCYDLKLMGQCAVQVIYSKNRAKIVQLEHMPIETLRAEKCNEKGEIEGYYYFSDWSKYKRGNELKRIPAFGTSKEGLEILYIKPYRAGFKYYSPVDYQGGTQYAELEEEISNFHLNNILNGLAPSMLINFNNGTPDPEQREMIERRIYEKFSGSS
;
A
#
# COMPACT_ATOMS: atom_id res chain seq x y z
N MET A 1 -11.88 -4.44 41.14
CA MET A 1 -11.36 -4.40 39.74
C MET A 1 -12.00 -3.22 39.07
N LYS A 2 -11.21 -2.23 38.65
CA LYS A 2 -11.71 -1.04 37.92
C LYS A 2 -12.06 -1.45 36.48
N ASN A 3 -13.34 -1.44 36.13
CA ASN A 3 -13.76 -1.50 34.74
C ASN A 3 -13.18 -0.26 34.03
N LYS A 4 -12.17 -0.45 33.23
CA LYS A 4 -11.83 0.53 32.20
C LYS A 4 -12.91 0.41 31.14
N SER A 5 -13.79 1.41 31.05
CA SER A 5 -14.53 1.66 29.84
C SER A 5 -13.52 2.02 28.76
N ASP A 6 -13.24 1.10 27.85
CA ASP A 6 -12.48 1.41 26.64
C ASP A 6 -13.33 2.35 25.78
N LEU A 7 -13.13 3.63 25.98
CA LEU A 7 -13.62 4.64 25.07
C LEU A 7 -12.70 4.59 23.83
N SER A 8 -13.11 3.92 22.78
CA SER A 8 -12.40 4.00 21.52
C SER A 8 -12.75 5.35 20.88
N ILE A 9 -11.84 6.30 21.02
CA ILE A 9 -11.92 7.57 20.31
C ILE A 9 -11.37 7.30 18.90
N VAL A 10 -12.26 7.22 17.93
CA VAL A 10 -11.88 7.22 16.50
C VAL A 10 -11.43 8.64 16.17
N ASN A 11 -10.13 8.87 16.17
CA ASN A 11 -9.56 10.09 15.60
C ASN A 11 -9.61 9.94 14.08
N LEU A 12 -10.62 10.50 13.44
CA LEU A 12 -10.62 10.76 12.00
C LEU A 12 -9.51 11.79 11.75
N SER A 13 -8.34 11.28 11.37
CA SER A 13 -7.19 12.14 11.10
C SER A 13 -7.50 13.06 9.93
N THR A 14 -7.29 14.35 10.12
CA THR A 14 -7.28 15.32 9.02
C THR A 14 -6.28 14.85 7.98
N TYR A 15 -6.70 14.81 6.69
CA TYR A 15 -5.85 14.49 5.59
C TYR A 15 -4.51 15.24 5.69
N THR A 16 -3.42 14.48 5.76
CA THR A 16 -2.06 14.99 5.66
C THR A 16 -1.39 14.42 4.42
N SER A 17 -0.77 15.31 3.64
CA SER A 17 0.06 14.89 2.49
C SER A 17 1.16 13.94 2.99
N PRO A 18 1.50 12.85 2.25
CA PRO A 18 2.54 11.93 2.69
C PRO A 18 3.86 12.67 2.86
N VAL A 19 4.44 12.53 4.03
CA VAL A 19 5.70 13.19 4.38
C VAL A 19 6.86 12.41 3.79
N VAL A 20 7.80 13.11 3.16
CA VAL A 20 9.08 12.56 2.70
C VAL A 20 10.17 13.06 3.63
N LYS A 21 10.83 12.17 4.37
CA LYS A 21 11.80 12.53 5.40
C LYS A 21 13.20 12.07 5.05
N GLU A 22 14.15 12.99 5.02
CA GLU A 22 15.58 12.70 5.07
C GLU A 22 16.00 12.57 6.54
N VAL A 23 16.23 11.35 7.00
CA VAL A 23 16.61 11.10 8.41
C VAL A 23 18.13 11.03 8.52
N ARG A 24 18.70 11.80 9.47
CA ARG A 24 20.15 11.80 9.73
C ARG A 24 20.62 10.41 10.16
N GLY A 25 21.64 9.88 9.47
CA GLY A 25 22.21 8.56 9.77
C GLY A 25 21.48 7.40 9.10
N LYS A 26 20.53 7.67 8.20
CA LYS A 26 19.96 6.68 7.25
C LYS A 26 20.43 7.04 5.84
N ASN A 27 20.73 6.01 5.05
CA ASN A 27 21.17 6.16 3.67
C ASN A 27 20.02 6.24 2.68
N PHE A 28 18.80 5.98 3.13
CA PHE A 28 17.57 5.98 2.34
C PHE A 28 16.59 7.06 2.83
N ILE A 29 15.68 7.41 1.96
CA ILE A 29 14.63 8.41 2.20
C ILE A 29 13.36 7.70 2.66
N GLU A 30 12.81 8.11 3.78
CA GLU A 30 11.55 7.58 4.30
C GLU A 30 10.34 8.17 3.57
N TYR A 31 9.30 7.34 3.39
CA TYR A 31 8.05 7.72 2.76
C TYR A 31 6.87 7.43 3.70
N GLY A 32 6.20 8.49 4.12
CA GLY A 32 5.19 8.44 5.18
C GLY A 32 5.80 8.74 6.56
N GLU A 33 4.95 8.77 7.58
CA GLU A 33 5.35 9.18 8.93
C GLU A 33 6.40 8.24 9.52
N ASP A 34 6.16 6.94 9.46
CA ASP A 34 7.05 5.87 9.93
C ASP A 34 7.59 5.02 8.78
N ASN A 35 7.86 5.63 7.63
CA ASN A 35 8.28 4.93 6.41
C ASN A 35 7.25 3.90 5.90
N ASN A 36 5.97 4.10 6.19
CA ASN A 36 4.89 3.13 5.97
C ASN A 36 3.85 3.54 4.92
N TYR A 37 4.10 4.60 4.13
CA TYR A 37 3.07 5.10 3.21
C TYR A 37 2.60 4.05 2.18
N PHE A 38 3.48 3.21 1.66
CA PHE A 38 3.08 2.13 0.76
C PHE A 38 2.19 1.10 1.46
N GLN A 39 2.51 0.74 2.70
CA GLN A 39 1.67 -0.15 3.49
C GLN A 39 0.30 0.48 3.76
N TYR A 40 0.25 1.76 4.11
CA TYR A 40 -1.00 2.48 4.26
C TYR A 40 -1.90 2.40 3.02
N LEU A 41 -1.32 2.54 1.81
CA LEU A 41 -2.08 2.40 0.56
C LEU A 41 -2.62 0.98 0.35
N ILE A 42 -1.82 -0.04 0.69
CA ILE A 42 -2.23 -1.45 0.65
C ILE A 42 -3.39 -1.70 1.62
N ASP A 43 -3.29 -1.17 2.83
CA ASP A 43 -4.34 -1.32 3.85
C ASP A 43 -5.64 -0.65 3.39
N ARG A 44 -5.58 0.57 2.83
CA ARG A 44 -6.76 1.25 2.25
C ARG A 44 -7.36 0.49 1.05
N TYR A 45 -6.53 -0.16 0.24
CA TYR A 45 -6.99 -1.00 -0.85
C TYR A 45 -7.71 -2.26 -0.34
N ASN A 46 -7.19 -2.89 0.70
CA ASN A 46 -7.77 -4.10 1.27
C ASN A 46 -9.02 -3.82 2.13
N GLY A 47 -9.06 -2.69 2.82
CA GLY A 47 -10.14 -2.33 3.75
C GLY A 47 -11.38 -1.72 3.07
N SER A 48 -11.22 -1.09 1.89
CA SER A 48 -12.30 -0.42 1.18
C SER A 48 -12.70 -1.17 -0.09
N PRO A 49 -13.88 -1.81 -0.15
CA PRO A 49 -14.38 -2.49 -1.35
C PRO A 49 -14.47 -1.57 -2.57
N THR A 50 -14.90 -0.34 -2.38
CA THR A 50 -15.03 0.65 -3.46
C THR A 50 -13.67 1.04 -4.02
N ASN A 51 -12.71 1.37 -3.15
CA ASN A 51 -11.35 1.71 -3.55
C ASN A 51 -10.68 0.53 -4.28
N ASN A 52 -10.85 -0.69 -3.76
CA ASN A 52 -10.38 -1.92 -4.38
C ASN A 52 -10.92 -2.09 -5.81
N ALA A 53 -12.23 -1.99 -5.99
CA ALA A 53 -12.87 -2.15 -7.29
C ALA A 53 -12.39 -1.10 -8.31
N ILE A 54 -12.26 0.16 -7.89
CA ILE A 54 -11.81 1.26 -8.73
C ILE A 54 -10.35 1.05 -9.14
N ILE A 55 -9.45 0.73 -8.21
CA ILE A 55 -8.04 0.51 -8.50
C ILE A 55 -7.88 -0.65 -9.48
N ASN A 56 -8.54 -1.78 -9.25
CA ASN A 56 -8.52 -2.92 -10.15
C ASN A 56 -9.05 -2.56 -11.54
N GLY A 57 -10.21 -1.91 -11.61
CA GLY A 57 -10.82 -1.51 -12.89
C GLY A 57 -9.94 -0.55 -13.68
N VAL A 58 -9.38 0.47 -13.03
CA VAL A 58 -8.51 1.46 -13.70
C VAL A 58 -7.17 0.84 -14.09
N SER A 59 -6.56 -0.02 -13.27
CA SER A 59 -5.30 -0.68 -13.63
C SER A 59 -5.45 -1.58 -14.87
N GLU A 60 -6.57 -2.30 -14.99
CA GLU A 60 -6.88 -3.09 -16.18
C GLU A 60 -7.17 -2.20 -17.41
N MET A 61 -7.79 -1.03 -17.23
CA MET A 61 -7.96 -0.05 -18.33
C MET A 61 -6.62 0.50 -18.82
N ILE A 62 -5.69 0.79 -17.90
CA ILE A 62 -4.32 1.25 -18.24
C ILE A 62 -3.58 0.14 -19.01
N TYR A 63 -3.69 -1.10 -18.54
CA TYR A 63 -3.08 -2.24 -19.20
C TYR A 63 -3.66 -2.47 -20.59
N GLY A 64 -4.98 -2.39 -20.76
CA GLY A 64 -5.71 -2.57 -22.03
C GLY A 64 -5.35 -3.89 -22.72
N LYS A 65 -4.65 -3.79 -23.87
CA LYS A 65 -4.14 -4.94 -24.63
C LYS A 65 -2.65 -5.23 -24.35
N GLY A 66 -2.07 -4.58 -23.37
CA GLY A 66 -0.64 -4.62 -23.06
C GLY A 66 0.18 -3.72 -23.99
N LEU A 67 1.49 -3.92 -23.99
CA LEU A 67 2.38 -3.16 -24.86
C LEU A 67 2.14 -3.50 -26.33
N ASP A 68 1.98 -2.45 -27.15
CA ASP A 68 1.84 -2.55 -28.58
C ASP A 68 2.69 -1.48 -29.28
N ALA A 69 2.93 -1.63 -30.55
CA ALA A 69 3.68 -0.67 -31.36
C ALA A 69 2.94 -0.36 -32.67
N THR A 70 2.72 0.93 -32.93
CA THR A 70 2.03 1.40 -34.15
C THR A 70 2.73 0.97 -35.43
N ASN A 71 4.04 0.70 -35.39
CA ASN A 71 4.86 0.28 -36.55
C ASN A 71 5.24 -1.22 -36.50
N SER A 72 4.52 -2.05 -35.73
CA SER A 72 4.79 -3.49 -35.57
C SER A 72 4.91 -4.22 -36.93
N ASN A 73 4.05 -3.88 -37.87
CA ASN A 73 4.06 -4.47 -39.23
C ASN A 73 5.30 -4.07 -40.03
N LYS A 74 5.87 -2.89 -39.83
CA LYS A 74 7.07 -2.40 -40.51
C LYS A 74 8.36 -2.89 -39.91
N LYS A 75 8.33 -3.23 -38.60
CA LYS A 75 9.49 -3.63 -37.80
C LYS A 75 9.19 -4.84 -36.92
N PRO A 76 8.87 -6.01 -37.55
CA PRO A 76 8.42 -7.19 -36.81
C PRO A 76 9.49 -7.76 -35.88
N ASN A 77 10.78 -7.67 -36.22
CA ASN A 77 11.86 -8.15 -35.38
C ASN A 77 12.02 -7.34 -34.08
N GLU A 78 11.97 -6.01 -34.19
CA GLU A 78 12.06 -5.11 -33.03
C GLU A 78 10.81 -5.27 -32.14
N TYR A 79 9.65 -5.48 -32.73
CA TYR A 79 8.43 -5.77 -32.00
C TYR A 79 8.50 -7.09 -31.23
N ALA A 80 9.03 -8.14 -31.86
CA ALA A 80 9.25 -9.43 -31.21
C ALA A 80 10.26 -9.32 -30.07
N GLN A 81 11.34 -8.55 -30.23
CA GLN A 81 12.31 -8.28 -29.17
C GLN A 81 11.66 -7.52 -28.00
N MET A 82 10.86 -6.51 -28.25
CA MET A 82 10.12 -5.77 -27.22
C MET A 82 9.23 -6.72 -26.40
N LYS A 83 8.47 -7.60 -27.07
CA LYS A 83 7.60 -8.58 -26.40
C LYS A 83 8.38 -9.63 -25.63
N ALA A 84 9.56 -10.02 -26.09
CA ALA A 84 10.43 -10.96 -25.39
C ALA A 84 11.07 -10.35 -24.13
N LEU A 85 11.45 -9.06 -24.18
CA LEU A 85 12.03 -8.35 -23.03
C LEU A 85 10.99 -8.02 -21.96
N PHE A 86 9.77 -7.69 -22.37
CA PHE A 86 8.70 -7.20 -21.50
C PHE A 86 7.47 -8.09 -21.64
N ASN A 87 7.33 -9.07 -20.77
CA ASN A 87 6.18 -9.97 -20.80
C ASN A 87 4.89 -9.26 -20.32
N ASN A 88 3.74 -9.77 -20.74
CA ASN A 88 2.44 -9.16 -20.44
C ASN A 88 2.13 -9.16 -18.93
N ASP A 89 2.58 -10.16 -18.18
CA ASP A 89 2.38 -10.24 -16.73
C ASP A 89 3.15 -9.12 -16.01
N CYS A 90 4.39 -8.89 -16.42
CA CYS A 90 5.18 -7.78 -15.91
C CYS A 90 4.50 -6.43 -16.17
N VAL A 91 4.03 -6.20 -17.40
CA VAL A 91 3.32 -4.96 -17.77
C VAL A 91 2.06 -4.76 -16.92
N ARG A 92 1.29 -5.82 -16.70
CA ARG A 92 0.07 -5.76 -15.87
C ARG A 92 0.39 -5.38 -14.43
N LYS A 93 1.42 -5.98 -13.83
CA LYS A 93 1.89 -5.63 -12.49
C LYS A 93 2.37 -4.18 -12.39
N LEU A 94 3.05 -3.68 -13.41
CA LEU A 94 3.47 -2.28 -13.45
C LEU A 94 2.29 -1.31 -13.53
N CYS A 95 1.26 -1.63 -14.32
CA CYS A 95 0.03 -0.83 -14.39
C CYS A 95 -0.70 -0.81 -13.05
N TYR A 96 -0.71 -1.95 -12.36
CA TYR A 96 -1.31 -2.08 -11.04
C TYR A 96 -0.55 -1.24 -9.99
N ASP A 97 0.79 -1.37 -9.90
CA ASP A 97 1.60 -0.58 -8.99
C ASP A 97 1.48 0.92 -9.28
N LEU A 98 1.50 1.30 -10.55
CA LEU A 98 1.35 2.70 -10.95
C LEU A 98 0.01 3.28 -10.45
N LYS A 99 -1.06 2.50 -10.50
CA LYS A 99 -2.37 2.95 -10.02
C LYS A 99 -2.47 2.90 -8.50
N LEU A 100 -2.08 1.79 -7.87
CA LEU A 100 -2.20 1.61 -6.43
C LEU A 100 -1.20 2.48 -5.65
N MET A 101 0.06 2.55 -6.11
CA MET A 101 1.18 3.19 -5.39
C MET A 101 1.60 4.55 -5.98
N GLY A 102 1.00 4.96 -7.12
CA GLY A 102 1.36 6.19 -7.82
C GLY A 102 2.69 6.15 -8.56
N GLN A 103 3.38 5.03 -8.54
CA GLN A 103 4.71 4.82 -9.11
C GLN A 103 4.99 3.33 -9.25
N CYS A 104 5.92 2.96 -10.13
CA CYS A 104 6.28 1.57 -10.33
C CYS A 104 7.78 1.41 -10.61
N ALA A 105 8.31 0.21 -10.51
CA ALA A 105 9.71 -0.07 -10.74
C ALA A 105 9.94 -1.32 -11.59
N VAL A 106 10.93 -1.24 -12.44
CA VAL A 106 11.38 -2.33 -13.32
C VAL A 106 12.80 -2.70 -12.95
N GLN A 107 13.01 -3.98 -12.75
CA GLN A 107 14.31 -4.58 -12.62
C GLN A 107 14.89 -4.82 -14.02
N VAL A 108 15.98 -4.13 -14.33
CA VAL A 108 16.68 -4.23 -15.61
C VAL A 108 17.85 -5.19 -15.46
N ILE A 109 17.82 -6.30 -16.19
CA ILE A 109 18.83 -7.35 -16.14
C ILE A 109 19.68 -7.31 -17.39
N TYR A 110 21.00 -7.19 -17.20
CA TYR A 110 21.98 -7.16 -18.29
C TYR A 110 22.56 -8.53 -18.58
N SER A 111 23.00 -8.72 -19.83
CA SER A 111 23.79 -9.88 -20.23
C SER A 111 25.13 -9.96 -19.45
N LYS A 112 25.74 -11.15 -19.39
CA LYS A 112 27.02 -11.35 -18.69
C LYS A 112 28.13 -10.40 -19.13
N ASN A 113 28.15 -10.03 -20.41
CA ASN A 113 29.08 -9.05 -20.98
C ASN A 113 28.60 -7.59 -20.84
N ARG A 114 27.44 -7.35 -20.19
CA ARG A 114 26.83 -6.04 -19.92
C ARG A 114 26.53 -5.19 -21.18
N ALA A 115 26.56 -5.81 -22.35
CA ALA A 115 26.36 -5.09 -23.60
C ALA A 115 24.89 -4.91 -23.96
N LYS A 116 24.00 -5.76 -23.46
CA LYS A 116 22.57 -5.77 -23.82
C LYS A 116 21.70 -6.02 -22.58
N ILE A 117 20.53 -5.43 -22.56
CA ILE A 117 19.45 -5.79 -21.65
C ILE A 117 18.86 -7.11 -22.15
N VAL A 118 18.75 -8.09 -21.28
CA VAL A 118 18.25 -9.44 -21.63
C VAL A 118 16.86 -9.69 -21.08
N GLN A 119 16.49 -8.99 -19.99
CA GLN A 119 15.19 -9.18 -19.35
C GLN A 119 14.78 -7.93 -18.57
N LEU A 120 13.49 -7.66 -18.54
CA LEU A 120 12.85 -6.64 -17.74
C LEU A 120 11.80 -7.33 -16.86
N GLU A 121 11.95 -7.19 -15.54
CA GLU A 121 11.06 -7.80 -14.56
C GLU A 121 10.40 -6.74 -13.68
N HIS A 122 9.18 -7.02 -13.28
CA HIS A 122 8.50 -6.20 -12.28
C HIS A 122 9.26 -6.26 -10.94
N MET A 123 9.47 -5.09 -10.34
CA MET A 123 10.02 -4.97 -9.00
C MET A 123 8.95 -4.34 -8.09
N PRO A 124 8.47 -5.08 -7.07
CA PRO A 124 7.46 -4.55 -6.15
C PRO A 124 7.92 -3.26 -5.51
N ILE A 125 7.20 -2.16 -5.78
CA ILE A 125 7.66 -0.81 -5.44
C ILE A 125 7.73 -0.57 -3.92
N GLU A 126 6.87 -1.21 -3.14
CA GLU A 126 6.84 -1.14 -1.69
C GLU A 126 8.11 -1.67 -1.03
N THR A 127 8.87 -2.52 -1.73
CA THR A 127 10.15 -3.06 -1.25
C THR A 127 11.32 -2.12 -1.44
N LEU A 128 11.13 -1.02 -2.16
CA LEU A 128 12.20 -0.07 -2.50
C LEU A 128 12.11 1.23 -1.70
N ARG A 129 13.29 1.77 -1.36
CA ARG A 129 13.42 3.15 -0.86
C ARG A 129 14.52 3.86 -1.63
N ALA A 130 14.25 5.10 -2.00
CA ALA A 130 15.20 5.91 -2.74
C ALA A 130 16.44 6.23 -1.89
N GLU A 131 17.61 6.19 -2.51
CA GLU A 131 18.84 6.75 -1.94
C GLU A 131 18.75 8.27 -1.90
N LYS A 132 19.49 8.90 -1.01
CA LYS A 132 19.62 10.34 -0.98
C LYS A 132 20.27 10.82 -2.29
N CYS A 133 19.66 11.83 -2.91
CA CYS A 133 20.19 12.36 -4.17
C CYS A 133 21.59 12.97 -4.02
N ASN A 134 22.34 12.93 -5.11
CA ASN A 134 23.64 13.59 -5.23
C ASN A 134 23.49 15.12 -5.31
N GLU A 135 24.61 15.84 -5.42
CA GLU A 135 24.65 17.30 -5.52
C GLU A 135 23.90 17.86 -6.73
N LYS A 136 23.75 17.06 -7.79
CA LYS A 136 22.98 17.41 -8.98
C LYS A 136 21.49 17.18 -8.82
N GLY A 137 21.07 16.56 -7.71
CA GLY A 137 19.68 16.25 -7.46
C GLY A 137 19.19 14.92 -8.04
N GLU A 138 20.10 14.07 -8.49
CA GLU A 138 19.80 12.77 -9.11
C GLU A 138 19.85 11.66 -8.06
N ILE A 139 18.97 10.67 -8.19
CA ILE A 139 18.94 9.46 -7.35
C ILE A 139 19.79 8.40 -8.05
N GLU A 140 20.90 7.99 -7.44
CA GLU A 140 21.85 7.05 -8.02
C GLU A 140 21.60 5.60 -7.63
N GLY A 141 20.68 5.35 -6.69
CA GLY A 141 20.36 3.99 -6.25
C GLY A 141 19.10 3.90 -5.44
N TYR A 142 18.72 2.66 -5.17
CA TYR A 142 17.57 2.28 -4.36
C TYR A 142 17.99 1.20 -3.38
N TYR A 143 17.46 1.28 -2.17
CA TYR A 143 17.65 0.26 -1.14
C TYR A 143 16.48 -0.70 -1.15
N TYR A 144 16.77 -1.97 -1.28
CA TYR A 144 15.81 -3.06 -1.22
C TYR A 144 15.76 -3.65 0.19
N PHE A 145 14.54 -3.82 0.68
CA PHE A 145 14.23 -4.62 1.85
C PHE A 145 12.85 -5.26 1.66
N SER A 146 12.71 -6.54 2.00
CA SER A 146 11.50 -7.31 1.69
C SER A 146 10.25 -6.81 2.40
N ASP A 147 10.40 -6.28 3.62
CA ASP A 147 9.27 -5.82 4.43
C ASP A 147 9.70 -4.66 5.33
N TRP A 148 9.49 -3.43 4.88
CA TRP A 148 9.91 -2.23 5.59
C TRP A 148 9.20 -2.02 6.93
N SER A 149 8.05 -2.67 7.19
CA SER A 149 7.39 -2.62 8.50
C SER A 149 8.21 -3.31 9.59
N LYS A 150 9.04 -4.28 9.19
CA LYS A 150 9.94 -5.04 10.07
C LYS A 150 11.37 -4.50 10.10
N TYR A 151 11.64 -3.43 9.35
CA TYR A 151 12.97 -2.86 9.30
C TYR A 151 13.41 -2.32 10.68
N LYS A 152 14.58 -2.74 11.13
CA LYS A 152 15.24 -2.21 12.33
C LYS A 152 16.61 -1.64 11.96
N ARG A 153 17.04 -0.61 12.67
CA ARG A 153 18.37 -0.05 12.49
C ARG A 153 19.43 -1.13 12.72
N GLY A 154 20.26 -1.38 11.71
CA GLY A 154 21.28 -2.43 11.72
C GLY A 154 20.95 -3.62 10.82
N ASN A 155 19.73 -3.70 10.26
CA ASN A 155 19.47 -4.67 9.19
C ASN A 155 20.32 -4.31 7.96
N GLU A 156 20.86 -5.35 7.30
CA GLU A 156 21.57 -5.19 6.04
C GLU A 156 20.59 -4.83 4.92
N LEU A 157 20.86 -3.75 4.21
CA LEU A 157 20.08 -3.28 3.08
C LEU A 157 20.85 -3.57 1.78
N LYS A 158 20.19 -4.17 0.81
CA LYS A 158 20.75 -4.36 -0.52
C LYS A 158 20.58 -3.08 -1.33
N ARG A 159 21.68 -2.39 -1.65
CA ARG A 159 21.67 -1.27 -2.57
C ARG A 159 21.67 -1.78 -4.00
N ILE A 160 20.76 -1.26 -4.84
CA ILE A 160 20.68 -1.55 -6.27
C ILE A 160 20.85 -0.22 -7.03
N PRO A 161 21.75 -0.11 -8.01
CA PRO A 161 21.94 1.11 -8.78
C PRO A 161 20.67 1.52 -9.55
N ALA A 162 20.50 2.82 -9.74
CA ALA A 162 19.48 3.34 -10.64
C ALA A 162 19.86 3.08 -12.10
N PHE A 163 18.88 2.91 -12.96
CA PHE A 163 19.06 2.62 -14.37
C PHE A 163 19.95 3.65 -15.06
N GLY A 164 20.97 3.18 -15.75
CA GLY A 164 21.92 3.98 -16.50
C GLY A 164 23.12 4.49 -15.68
N THR A 165 23.23 4.16 -14.38
CA THR A 165 24.33 4.65 -13.53
C THR A 165 25.56 3.75 -13.53
N SER A 166 25.40 2.43 -13.52
CA SER A 166 26.54 1.51 -13.33
C SER A 166 26.67 0.39 -14.36
N LYS A 167 25.55 -0.07 -14.92
CA LYS A 167 25.46 -1.28 -15.74
C LYS A 167 26.00 -2.55 -15.05
N GLU A 168 25.90 -2.63 -13.73
CA GLU A 168 26.45 -3.73 -12.92
C GLU A 168 25.51 -4.94 -12.81
N GLY A 169 25.08 -5.45 -13.95
CA GLY A 169 24.29 -6.69 -14.02
C GLY A 169 22.80 -6.51 -13.70
N LEU A 170 22.48 -5.70 -12.71
CA LEU A 170 21.12 -5.39 -12.27
C LEU A 170 20.98 -3.91 -11.92
N GLU A 171 19.97 -3.25 -12.48
CA GLU A 171 19.63 -1.86 -12.18
C GLU A 171 18.12 -1.71 -12.00
N ILE A 172 17.70 -0.64 -11.34
CA ILE A 172 16.28 -0.31 -11.14
C ILE A 172 15.91 0.88 -12.02
N LEU A 173 14.98 0.67 -12.97
CA LEU A 173 14.28 1.74 -13.65
C LEU A 173 13.05 2.10 -12.82
N TYR A 174 13.11 3.24 -12.14
CA TYR A 174 12.05 3.77 -11.29
C TYR A 174 11.20 4.75 -12.09
N ILE A 175 9.92 4.49 -12.20
CA ILE A 175 8.97 5.26 -13.00
C ILE A 175 7.98 5.93 -12.05
N LYS A 176 7.91 7.24 -12.09
CA LYS A 176 6.97 8.04 -11.30
C LYS A 176 6.48 9.25 -12.09
N PRO A 177 5.19 9.62 -11.96
CA PRO A 177 4.70 10.89 -12.50
C PRO A 177 5.33 12.08 -11.78
N TYR A 178 5.47 13.19 -12.50
CA TYR A 178 5.87 14.44 -11.85
C TYR A 178 4.76 14.94 -10.93
N ARG A 179 5.15 15.29 -9.71
CA ARG A 179 4.30 15.97 -8.73
C ARG A 179 5.09 17.10 -8.08
N ALA A 180 4.54 18.31 -8.13
CA ALA A 180 5.18 19.47 -7.50
C ALA A 180 5.38 19.24 -5.99
N GLY A 181 6.57 19.53 -5.49
CA GLY A 181 6.92 19.33 -4.08
C GLY A 181 7.42 17.93 -3.72
N PHE A 182 7.34 16.96 -4.64
CA PHE A 182 7.77 15.58 -4.41
C PHE A 182 8.97 15.21 -5.28
N LYS A 183 10.16 15.17 -4.67
CA LYS A 183 11.41 14.88 -5.35
C LYS A 183 11.69 13.38 -5.48
N TYR A 184 11.59 12.65 -4.39
CA TYR A 184 11.97 11.24 -4.31
C TYR A 184 10.86 10.29 -4.73
N TYR A 185 9.63 10.59 -4.33
CA TYR A 185 8.45 9.77 -4.55
C TYR A 185 7.37 10.56 -5.28
N SER A 186 6.31 9.89 -5.69
CA SER A 186 5.11 10.51 -6.23
C SER A 186 3.88 10.00 -5.47
N PRO A 187 3.08 10.88 -4.86
CA PRO A 187 1.84 10.44 -4.25
C PRO A 187 0.85 9.94 -5.30
N VAL A 188 -0.10 9.13 -4.87
CA VAL A 188 -1.14 8.59 -5.74
C VAL A 188 -2.06 9.68 -6.28
N ASP A 189 -2.63 9.47 -7.45
CA ASP A 189 -3.55 10.43 -8.08
C ASP A 189 -4.90 10.53 -7.35
N TYR A 190 -5.31 9.47 -6.65
CA TYR A 190 -6.53 9.40 -5.85
C TYR A 190 -6.32 9.77 -4.37
N GLN A 191 -5.20 10.41 -4.02
CA GLN A 191 -4.82 10.71 -2.64
C GLN A 191 -5.92 11.45 -1.85
N GLY A 192 -6.65 12.37 -2.49
CA GLY A 192 -7.79 13.04 -1.85
C GLY A 192 -8.96 12.12 -1.48
N GLY A 193 -9.01 10.92 -2.08
CA GLY A 193 -10.02 9.90 -1.79
C GLY A 193 -9.63 8.91 -0.69
N THR A 194 -8.38 8.91 -0.22
CA THR A 194 -7.92 7.91 0.76
C THR A 194 -8.66 7.98 2.09
N GLN A 195 -9.09 9.18 2.51
CA GLN A 195 -9.91 9.35 3.71
C GLN A 195 -11.29 8.72 3.58
N TYR A 196 -11.88 8.75 2.37
CA TYR A 196 -13.16 8.08 2.13
C TYR A 196 -13.02 6.56 2.13
N ALA A 197 -11.88 6.04 1.66
CA ALA A 197 -11.58 4.61 1.77
C ALA A 197 -11.46 4.17 3.24
N GLU A 198 -10.82 4.98 4.09
CA GLU A 198 -10.74 4.76 5.53
C GLU A 198 -12.12 4.83 6.20
N LEU A 199 -12.93 5.83 5.85
CA LEU A 199 -14.29 5.96 6.35
C LEU A 199 -15.17 4.77 5.95
N GLU A 200 -15.06 4.27 4.73
CA GLU A 200 -15.80 3.09 4.27
C GLU A 200 -15.44 1.84 5.08
N GLU A 201 -14.16 1.64 5.37
CA GLU A 201 -13.68 0.55 6.22
C GLU A 201 -14.25 0.65 7.64
N GLU A 202 -14.19 1.82 8.27
CA GLU A 202 -14.70 2.04 9.62
C GLU A 202 -16.24 1.86 9.70
N ILE A 203 -16.98 2.34 8.69
CA ILE A 203 -18.43 2.12 8.59
C ILE A 203 -18.74 0.61 8.47
N SER A 204 -17.98 -0.10 7.64
CA SER A 204 -18.16 -1.54 7.47
C SER A 204 -17.87 -2.29 8.76
N ASN A 205 -16.80 -1.95 9.46
CA ASN A 205 -16.46 -2.52 10.76
C ASN A 205 -17.50 -2.23 11.81
N PHE A 206 -18.04 -0.99 11.85
CA PHE A 206 -19.11 -0.61 12.76
C PHE A 206 -20.38 -1.44 12.51
N HIS A 207 -20.80 -1.61 11.26
CA HIS A 207 -21.98 -2.39 10.92
C HIS A 207 -21.78 -3.89 11.25
N LEU A 208 -20.62 -4.46 10.93
CA LEU A 208 -20.29 -5.85 11.27
C LEU A 208 -20.31 -6.06 12.78
N ASN A 209 -19.69 -5.18 13.55
CA ASN A 209 -19.71 -5.27 15.01
C ASN A 209 -21.13 -5.18 15.59
N ASN A 210 -21.96 -4.28 15.05
CA ASN A 210 -23.36 -4.18 15.48
C ASN A 210 -24.16 -5.44 15.16
N ILE A 211 -23.94 -6.06 14.00
CA ILE A 211 -24.61 -7.32 13.63
C ILE A 211 -24.13 -8.45 14.53
N LEU A 212 -22.82 -8.59 14.74
CA LEU A 212 -22.23 -9.62 15.61
C LEU A 212 -22.65 -9.48 17.06
N ASN A 213 -22.82 -8.24 17.54
CA ASN A 213 -23.28 -7.95 18.90
C ASN A 213 -24.82 -7.87 19.01
N GLY A 214 -25.55 -8.38 18.01
CA GLY A 214 -27.01 -8.49 18.06
C GLY A 214 -27.75 -7.19 17.89
N LEU A 215 -27.20 -6.21 17.10
CA LEU A 215 -27.81 -4.89 16.91
C LEU A 215 -28.20 -4.28 18.26
N ALA A 216 -27.33 -4.40 19.27
CA ALA A 216 -27.66 -4.02 20.63
C ALA A 216 -28.26 -2.62 20.64
N PRO A 217 -29.59 -2.47 20.74
CA PRO A 217 -30.15 -1.21 21.15
C PRO A 217 -29.52 -0.91 22.50
N SER A 218 -29.20 0.33 22.77
CA SER A 218 -28.87 0.78 24.11
C SER A 218 -30.06 0.43 25.03
N MET A 219 -30.04 -0.79 25.57
CA MET A 219 -31.07 -1.26 26.46
C MET A 219 -30.79 -0.75 27.85
N LEU A 220 -31.65 0.12 28.35
CA LEU A 220 -31.61 0.53 29.74
C LEU A 220 -32.42 -0.50 30.54
N ILE A 221 -31.75 -1.35 31.32
CA ILE A 221 -32.40 -2.27 32.24
C ILE A 221 -32.55 -1.58 33.58
N ASN A 222 -33.77 -1.23 33.94
CA ASN A 222 -34.08 -0.63 35.23
C ASN A 222 -34.64 -1.69 36.19
N PHE A 223 -34.01 -1.87 37.34
CA PHE A 223 -34.46 -2.76 38.39
C PHE A 223 -35.28 -1.98 39.41
N ASN A 224 -36.64 -2.11 39.32
CA ASN A 224 -37.56 -1.40 40.22
C ASN A 224 -37.71 -2.05 41.61
N ASN A 225 -37.25 -3.30 41.79
CA ASN A 225 -37.37 -4.06 43.02
C ASN A 225 -36.07 -4.31 43.78
N GLY A 226 -35.15 -3.35 43.72
CA GLY A 226 -33.86 -3.46 44.36
C GLY A 226 -32.72 -3.87 43.42
N THR A 227 -31.49 -3.71 43.89
CA THR A 227 -30.29 -4.02 43.09
C THR A 227 -30.07 -5.55 43.14
N PRO A 228 -30.01 -6.26 42.02
CA PRO A 228 -29.72 -7.70 42.01
C PRO A 228 -28.31 -7.93 42.61
N ASP A 229 -28.19 -9.09 43.28
CA ASP A 229 -26.91 -9.53 43.77
C ASP A 229 -25.94 -9.87 42.64
N PRO A 230 -24.62 -10.03 42.92
CA PRO A 230 -23.63 -10.26 41.86
C PRO A 230 -23.92 -11.50 41.00
N GLU A 231 -24.44 -12.59 41.58
CA GLU A 231 -24.72 -13.82 40.85
C GLU A 231 -25.97 -13.67 39.96
N GLN A 232 -26.99 -12.98 40.44
CA GLN A 232 -28.18 -12.63 39.66
C GLN A 232 -27.83 -11.69 38.50
N ARG A 233 -26.92 -10.73 38.72
CA ARG A 233 -26.45 -9.81 37.69
C ARG A 233 -25.75 -10.58 36.57
N GLU A 234 -24.82 -11.47 36.89
CA GLU A 234 -24.10 -12.30 35.93
C GLU A 234 -25.06 -13.20 35.14
N MET A 235 -26.06 -13.78 35.79
CA MET A 235 -27.07 -14.60 35.13
C MET A 235 -27.96 -13.80 34.19
N ILE A 236 -28.30 -12.55 34.53
CA ILE A 236 -29.08 -11.66 33.68
C ILE A 236 -28.26 -11.23 32.46
N GLU A 237 -26.98 -10.82 32.67
CA GLU A 237 -26.06 -10.46 31.59
C GLU A 237 -25.88 -11.62 30.60
N ARG A 238 -25.69 -12.84 31.12
CA ARG A 238 -25.55 -14.03 30.29
C ARG A 238 -26.82 -14.32 29.46
N ARG A 239 -28.02 -14.25 30.07
CA ARG A 239 -29.30 -14.45 29.36
C ARG A 239 -29.58 -13.38 28.32
N ILE A 240 -29.19 -12.13 28.58
CA ILE A 240 -29.33 -11.04 27.61
C ILE A 240 -28.36 -11.29 26.44
N TYR A 241 -27.13 -11.66 26.73
CA TYR A 241 -26.15 -12.01 25.71
C TYR A 241 -26.64 -13.20 24.85
N GLU A 242 -27.07 -14.29 25.45
CA GLU A 242 -27.59 -15.48 24.75
C GLU A 242 -28.84 -15.19 23.89
N LYS A 243 -29.69 -14.22 24.30
CA LYS A 243 -30.91 -13.89 23.58
C LYS A 243 -30.75 -12.85 22.49
N PHE A 244 -29.73 -11.98 22.59
CA PHE A 244 -29.56 -10.83 21.72
C PHE A 244 -28.22 -10.81 20.98
N SER A 245 -27.24 -11.66 21.29
CA SER A 245 -26.12 -11.91 20.40
C SER A 245 -26.61 -12.75 19.23
N GLY A 246 -26.60 -12.21 18.04
CA GLY A 246 -27.01 -12.89 16.83
C GLY A 246 -26.28 -14.20 16.66
N SER A 247 -27.06 -15.20 16.35
CA SER A 247 -26.79 -16.59 15.96
C SER A 247 -25.30 -17.03 16.02
N SER A 248 -25.05 -17.91 16.95
CA SER A 248 -24.10 -19.01 16.77
C SER A 248 -24.45 -19.85 15.55
#